data_5bfd065b79ab365a07d619590a91397c
#
_entry.id   5bfd065b79ab365a07d619590a91397c
#
_cell.length_a   1.000
_cell.length_b   1.000
_cell.length_c   1.000
_cell.angle_alpha   90.00
_cell.angle_beta   90.00
_cell.angle_gamma   90.00
#
_symmetry.space_group_name_H-M   'P 1'
#
loop_
_entity.id
_entity.type
_entity.pdbx_description
1 polymer ?
#
loop_
_entity_poly.entity_id
_entity_poly.type
_entity_poly.pdbx_seq_one_letter_code
_entity_poly.pdbx_strand_id
1 'polypeptide(L)'
;MNPAPPAGSPRPTGGSGLAARARPGGRTARIRAQVLEAVQAELAEHGYDALTIDTVAARAGVHRATIYRRWHDVGGLIADIFTAAADLDWQPADTGSLRGDLAALNTEIQDSLLEQPSIAAALIAVSFRSEEAARALRRLWEDRYAQCEIVVERAIRRRELSPDVDARALLVASTAPLYHQLVLLRTPPDPGLPDRAANAAALAASAGAFPLRAERR
;
A
#
# COMPACT_ATOMS: atom_id res chain seq x y z
N MET A 1 -27.24 -83.19 -14.12
CA MET A 1 -27.18 -81.83 -14.70
C MET A 1 -27.17 -80.90 -13.49
N ASN A 2 -25.94 -80.47 -13.14
CA ASN A 2 -25.64 -79.74 -11.88
C ASN A 2 -25.25 -78.30 -12.25
N PRO A 3 -25.91 -77.26 -11.72
CA PRO A 3 -25.48 -75.87 -12.04
C PRO A 3 -24.36 -75.45 -11.13
N ALA A 4 -23.44 -74.72 -11.73
CA ALA A 4 -22.25 -74.16 -11.10
C ALA A 4 -22.56 -73.06 -10.04
N PRO A 5 -21.66 -72.88 -9.04
CA PRO A 5 -21.85 -71.85 -8.05
C PRO A 5 -21.50 -70.42 -8.53
N PRO A 6 -22.07 -69.38 -7.93
CA PRO A 6 -21.81 -67.97 -8.34
C PRO A 6 -20.47 -67.47 -7.85
N ALA A 7 -19.90 -66.62 -8.68
CA ALA A 7 -18.61 -65.95 -8.48
C ALA A 7 -18.58 -64.98 -7.28
N GLY A 8 -17.43 -64.97 -6.61
CA GLY A 8 -17.17 -64.17 -5.40
C GLY A 8 -17.18 -62.66 -5.65
N SER A 9 -17.73 -61.95 -4.66
CA SER A 9 -17.70 -60.50 -4.55
C SER A 9 -16.27 -60.00 -4.28
N PRO A 10 -15.85 -58.88 -4.90
CA PRO A 10 -14.57 -58.27 -4.57
C PRO A 10 -14.64 -57.48 -3.24
N ARG A 11 -13.64 -57.66 -2.41
CA ARG A 11 -13.39 -56.88 -1.18
C ARG A 11 -13.16 -55.39 -1.50
N PRO A 12 -13.63 -54.45 -0.68
CA PRO A 12 -13.29 -53.07 -0.81
C PRO A 12 -11.85 -52.87 -0.35
N THR A 13 -10.98 -52.45 -1.26
CA THR A 13 -9.62 -51.94 -0.97
C THR A 13 -9.74 -50.64 -0.22
N GLY A 14 -9.10 -50.60 0.95
CA GLY A 14 -9.02 -49.42 1.81
C GLY A 14 -8.48 -48.21 1.10
N GLY A 15 -9.31 -47.20 0.95
CA GLY A 15 -8.92 -45.89 0.55
C GLY A 15 -8.14 -45.25 1.68
N SER A 16 -6.79 -45.15 1.49
CA SER A 16 -5.94 -44.33 2.29
C SER A 16 -6.37 -42.87 2.13
N GLY A 17 -7.06 -42.36 3.14
CA GLY A 17 -7.38 -40.94 3.27
C GLY A 17 -6.08 -40.15 3.35
N LEU A 18 -5.67 -39.58 2.22
CA LEU A 18 -4.68 -38.51 2.18
C LEU A 18 -5.28 -37.32 2.93
N ALA A 19 -5.00 -37.24 4.24
CA ALA A 19 -5.20 -36.03 5.01
C ALA A 19 -4.48 -34.91 4.25
N ALA A 20 -5.24 -33.97 3.71
CA ALA A 20 -4.75 -32.79 3.04
C ALA A 20 -3.83 -32.07 4.04
N ARG A 21 -2.51 -32.19 3.85
CA ARG A 21 -1.52 -31.42 4.57
C ARG A 21 -1.81 -29.96 4.32
N ALA A 22 -2.38 -29.28 5.32
CA ALA A 22 -2.55 -27.83 5.30
C ALA A 22 -1.21 -27.20 4.92
N ARG A 23 -1.18 -26.48 3.82
CA ARG A 23 0.02 -25.78 3.33
C ARG A 23 0.56 -24.90 4.45
N PRO A 24 1.88 -24.94 4.78
CA PRO A 24 2.49 -24.22 5.91
C PRO A 24 2.24 -22.70 5.86
N GLY A 25 1.89 -22.13 4.71
CA GLY A 25 1.59 -20.71 4.54
C GLY A 25 0.25 -20.22 5.11
N GLY A 26 -0.79 -21.07 5.18
CA GLY A 26 -2.14 -20.63 5.53
C GLY A 26 -2.29 -20.11 6.97
N ARG A 27 -1.72 -20.74 7.97
CA ARG A 27 -1.80 -20.31 9.37
C ARG A 27 -0.97 -19.06 9.62
N THR A 28 0.24 -19.01 9.09
CA THR A 28 1.15 -17.86 9.22
C THR A 28 0.59 -16.61 8.52
N ALA A 29 0.05 -16.77 7.31
CA ALA A 29 -0.60 -15.67 6.58
C ALA A 29 -1.83 -15.14 7.33
N ARG A 30 -2.66 -16.04 7.90
CA ARG A 30 -3.83 -15.63 8.69
C ARG A 30 -3.44 -14.87 9.95
N ILE A 31 -2.42 -15.31 10.68
CA ILE A 31 -1.92 -14.60 11.87
C ILE A 31 -1.37 -13.22 11.47
N ARG A 32 -0.63 -13.12 10.34
CA ARG A 32 -0.15 -11.84 9.82
C ARG A 32 -1.32 -10.89 9.57
N ALA A 33 -2.34 -11.33 8.83
CA ALA A 33 -3.51 -10.50 8.53
C ALA A 33 -4.21 -10.02 9.81
N GLN A 34 -4.47 -10.92 10.78
CA GLN A 34 -5.07 -10.57 12.07
C GLN A 34 -4.27 -9.54 12.86
N VAL A 35 -2.94 -9.66 12.86
CA VAL A 35 -2.06 -8.71 13.55
C VAL A 35 -2.07 -7.36 12.86
N LEU A 36 -1.97 -7.30 11.52
CA LEU A 36 -1.99 -6.04 10.77
C LEU A 36 -3.34 -5.32 10.90
N GLU A 37 -4.45 -6.05 10.87
CA GLU A 37 -5.79 -5.50 11.14
C GLU A 37 -5.88 -4.91 12.54
N ALA A 38 -5.35 -5.60 13.56
CA ALA A 38 -5.32 -5.10 14.93
C ALA A 38 -4.46 -3.84 15.07
N VAL A 39 -3.32 -3.74 14.37
CA VAL A 39 -2.48 -2.53 14.36
C VAL A 39 -3.23 -1.36 13.74
N GLN A 40 -3.90 -1.58 12.61
CA GLN A 40 -4.70 -0.53 11.96
C GLN A 40 -5.81 -0.03 12.87
N ALA A 41 -6.52 -0.94 13.53
CA ALA A 41 -7.59 -0.58 14.47
C ALA A 41 -7.05 0.17 15.70
N GLU A 42 -5.92 -0.26 16.29
CA GLU A 42 -5.29 0.46 17.42
C GLU A 42 -4.83 1.86 17.01
N LEU A 43 -4.20 2.00 15.84
CA LEU A 43 -3.81 3.31 15.32
C LEU A 43 -5.03 4.22 15.10
N ALA A 44 -6.10 3.64 14.59
CA ALA A 44 -7.34 4.32 14.29
C ALA A 44 -8.03 4.85 15.55
N GLU A 45 -8.15 4.02 16.57
CA GLU A 45 -8.92 4.31 17.78
C GLU A 45 -8.11 5.12 18.81
N HIS A 46 -6.81 4.83 18.94
CA HIS A 46 -6.01 5.33 20.06
C HIS A 46 -4.78 6.13 19.62
N GLY A 47 -4.48 6.15 18.32
CA GLY A 47 -3.29 6.81 17.78
C GLY A 47 -1.98 6.04 18.03
N TYR A 48 -0.87 6.60 17.53
CA TYR A 48 0.42 5.94 17.62
C TYR A 48 0.99 5.85 19.05
N ASP A 49 0.78 6.85 19.86
CA ASP A 49 1.38 6.91 21.20
C ASP A 49 0.84 5.81 22.15
N ALA A 50 -0.37 5.31 21.87
CA ALA A 50 -0.97 4.19 22.60
C ALA A 50 -0.66 2.82 21.98
N LEU A 51 -0.05 2.78 20.78
CA LEU A 51 0.25 1.55 20.07
C LEU A 51 1.42 0.82 20.73
N THR A 52 1.15 -0.36 21.27
CA THR A 52 2.13 -1.25 21.88
C THR A 52 1.97 -2.68 21.36
N ILE A 53 3.01 -3.49 21.50
CA ILE A 53 2.90 -4.92 21.18
C ILE A 53 1.84 -5.62 22.05
N ASP A 54 1.65 -5.17 23.28
CA ASP A 54 0.68 -5.76 24.20
C ASP A 54 -0.77 -5.42 23.76
N THR A 55 -1.06 -4.19 23.36
CA THR A 55 -2.38 -3.80 22.87
C THR A 55 -2.72 -4.53 21.57
N VAL A 56 -1.76 -4.60 20.65
CA VAL A 56 -1.91 -5.35 19.38
C VAL A 56 -2.11 -6.85 19.64
N ALA A 57 -1.34 -7.46 20.54
CA ALA A 57 -1.45 -8.87 20.86
C ALA A 57 -2.82 -9.21 21.46
N ALA A 58 -3.32 -8.38 22.39
CA ALA A 58 -4.63 -8.52 22.99
C ALA A 58 -5.75 -8.43 21.94
N ARG A 59 -5.71 -7.40 21.09
CA ARG A 59 -6.72 -7.19 20.03
C ARG A 59 -6.68 -8.30 18.97
N ALA A 60 -5.50 -8.72 18.52
CA ALA A 60 -5.34 -9.78 17.54
C ALA A 60 -5.62 -11.20 18.08
N GLY A 61 -5.75 -11.37 19.38
CA GLY A 61 -5.91 -12.69 20.03
C GLY A 61 -4.70 -13.60 19.82
N VAL A 62 -3.48 -13.03 19.81
CA VAL A 62 -2.24 -13.77 19.61
C VAL A 62 -1.27 -13.56 20.78
N HIS A 63 -0.38 -14.52 21.03
CA HIS A 63 0.65 -14.36 22.05
C HIS A 63 1.66 -13.27 21.66
N ARG A 64 1.99 -12.34 22.59
CA ARG A 64 3.02 -11.31 22.37
C ARG A 64 4.35 -11.86 21.85
N ALA A 65 4.76 -13.06 22.30
CA ALA A 65 5.97 -13.72 21.80
C ALA A 65 5.91 -14.05 20.30
N THR A 66 4.71 -14.25 19.73
CA THR A 66 4.52 -14.46 18.29
C THR A 66 4.78 -13.17 17.52
N ILE A 67 4.35 -12.04 18.05
CA ILE A 67 4.59 -10.73 17.47
C ILE A 67 6.08 -10.37 17.56
N TYR A 68 6.68 -10.46 18.73
CA TYR A 68 8.11 -10.19 18.92
C TYR A 68 9.02 -10.99 18.00
N ARG A 69 8.74 -12.28 17.84
CA ARG A 69 9.56 -13.15 16.98
C ARG A 69 9.52 -12.73 15.51
N ARG A 70 8.43 -12.12 15.04
CA ARG A 70 8.26 -11.77 13.63
C ARG A 70 8.59 -10.33 13.32
N TRP A 71 8.18 -9.41 14.19
CA TRP A 71 8.25 -7.97 13.92
C TRP A 71 9.19 -7.21 14.85
N HIS A 72 9.69 -7.86 15.92
CA HIS A 72 10.63 -7.34 16.92
C HIS A 72 10.07 -6.18 17.75
N ASP A 73 9.48 -5.15 17.10
CA ASP A 73 8.93 -3.97 17.74
C ASP A 73 7.72 -3.40 16.96
N VAL A 74 7.20 -2.27 17.41
CA VAL A 74 6.09 -1.56 16.76
C VAL A 74 6.50 -1.03 15.38
N GLY A 75 7.77 -0.63 15.21
CA GLY A 75 8.30 -0.18 13.92
C GLY A 75 8.23 -1.25 12.86
N GLY A 76 8.57 -2.50 13.20
CA GLY A 76 8.45 -3.66 12.32
C GLY A 76 7.00 -4.00 11.94
N LEU A 77 6.05 -3.82 12.89
CA LEU A 77 4.61 -3.96 12.59
C LEU A 77 4.15 -2.94 11.55
N ILE A 78 4.54 -1.69 11.73
CA ILE A 78 4.21 -0.60 10.81
C ILE A 78 4.87 -0.82 9.44
N ALA A 79 6.14 -1.26 9.42
CA ALA A 79 6.82 -1.60 8.18
C ALA A 79 6.08 -2.69 7.38
N ASP A 80 5.51 -3.68 8.06
CA ASP A 80 4.73 -4.75 7.41
C ASP A 80 3.38 -4.25 6.88
N ILE A 81 2.75 -3.24 7.51
CA ILE A 81 1.56 -2.56 6.97
C ILE A 81 1.90 -1.83 5.66
N PHE A 82 3.01 -1.10 5.61
CA PHE A 82 3.46 -0.45 4.37
C PHE A 82 3.70 -1.47 3.25
N THR A 83 4.34 -2.59 3.59
CA THR A 83 4.55 -3.68 2.63
C THR A 83 3.22 -4.25 2.12
N ALA A 84 2.26 -4.49 3.02
CA ALA A 84 0.94 -4.99 2.64
C ALA A 84 0.15 -3.99 1.78
N ALA A 85 0.32 -2.69 2.02
CA ALA A 85 -0.31 -1.64 1.22
C ALA A 85 0.29 -1.53 -0.20
N ALA A 86 1.59 -1.84 -0.36
CA ALA A 86 2.25 -1.87 -1.67
C ALA A 86 1.79 -3.04 -2.54
N ASP A 87 1.35 -4.15 -1.92
CA ASP A 87 0.87 -5.36 -2.62
C ASP A 87 -0.55 -5.21 -3.22
N LEU A 88 -1.21 -4.04 -3.06
CA LEU A 88 -2.53 -3.80 -3.63
C LEU A 88 -2.42 -3.56 -5.14
N ASP A 89 -3.29 -4.22 -5.92
CA ASP A 89 -3.44 -4.01 -7.38
C ASP A 89 -4.18 -2.69 -7.64
N TRP A 90 -3.50 -1.58 -7.29
CA TRP A 90 -3.99 -0.24 -7.49
C TRP A 90 -3.40 0.39 -8.76
N GLN A 91 -4.21 1.08 -9.54
CA GLN A 91 -3.81 1.77 -10.75
C GLN A 91 -4.34 3.22 -10.73
N PRO A 92 -3.52 4.21 -11.13
CA PRO A 92 -4.00 5.57 -11.25
C PRO A 92 -5.05 5.73 -12.36
N ALA A 93 -6.03 6.58 -12.14
CA ALA A 93 -7.08 6.88 -13.09
C ALA A 93 -6.54 7.29 -14.47
N ASP A 94 -7.29 7.00 -15.54
CA ASP A 94 -7.04 7.48 -16.90
C ASP A 94 -8.20 8.36 -17.33
N THR A 95 -8.07 9.66 -17.13
CA THR A 95 -9.12 10.66 -17.41
C THR A 95 -9.04 11.23 -18.83
N GLY A 96 -8.01 10.85 -19.58
CA GLY A 96 -7.75 11.34 -20.93
C GLY A 96 -6.91 12.61 -21.01
N SER A 97 -6.39 13.13 -19.88
CA SER A 97 -5.47 14.28 -19.87
C SER A 97 -4.50 14.19 -18.68
N LEU A 98 -3.28 14.74 -18.85
CA LEU A 98 -2.30 14.83 -17.76
C LEU A 98 -2.88 15.53 -16.52
N ARG A 99 -3.49 16.69 -16.74
CA ARG A 99 -4.09 17.46 -15.65
C ARG A 99 -5.16 16.66 -14.91
N GLY A 100 -6.03 15.97 -15.66
CA GLY A 100 -7.10 15.17 -15.06
C GLY A 100 -6.57 13.98 -14.28
N ASP A 101 -5.58 13.26 -14.83
CA ASP A 101 -4.93 12.10 -14.18
C ASP A 101 -4.24 12.54 -12.88
N LEU A 102 -3.51 13.67 -12.89
CA LEU A 102 -2.88 14.23 -11.69
C LEU A 102 -3.90 14.73 -10.66
N ALA A 103 -5.02 15.33 -11.10
CA ALA A 103 -6.07 15.79 -10.20
C ALA A 103 -6.77 14.61 -9.50
N ALA A 104 -7.06 13.54 -10.23
CA ALA A 104 -7.62 12.32 -9.66
C ALA A 104 -6.66 11.69 -8.60
N LEU A 105 -5.38 11.56 -8.94
CA LEU A 105 -4.35 11.09 -8.01
C LEU A 105 -4.28 11.95 -6.74
N ASN A 106 -4.28 13.27 -6.91
CA ASN A 106 -4.23 14.21 -5.79
C ASN A 106 -5.48 14.13 -4.91
N THR A 107 -6.66 13.91 -5.51
CA THR A 107 -7.92 13.73 -4.78
C THR A 107 -7.87 12.46 -3.93
N GLU A 108 -7.43 11.32 -4.48
CA GLU A 108 -7.27 10.09 -3.72
C GLU A 108 -6.29 10.25 -2.54
N ILE A 109 -5.19 10.97 -2.73
CA ILE A 109 -4.24 11.29 -1.66
C ILE A 109 -4.91 12.16 -0.59
N GLN A 110 -5.62 13.21 -0.99
CA GLN A 110 -6.34 14.08 -0.05
C GLN A 110 -7.36 13.30 0.77
N ASP A 111 -8.19 12.49 0.13
CA ASP A 111 -9.21 11.68 0.78
C ASP A 111 -8.59 10.72 1.80
N SER A 112 -7.52 10.03 1.42
CA SER A 112 -6.78 9.13 2.31
C SER A 112 -6.17 9.85 3.54
N LEU A 113 -5.70 11.09 3.36
CA LEU A 113 -5.15 11.89 4.46
C LEU A 113 -6.24 12.49 5.36
N LEU A 114 -7.44 12.73 4.82
CA LEU A 114 -8.59 13.29 5.55
C LEU A 114 -9.52 12.25 6.16
N GLU A 115 -9.39 10.99 5.76
CA GLU A 115 -10.13 9.89 6.37
C GLU A 115 -9.98 9.92 7.90
N GLN A 116 -11.08 9.67 8.62
CA GLN A 116 -11.06 9.66 10.09
C GLN A 116 -11.43 8.27 10.60
N PRO A 117 -10.48 7.60 11.21
CA PRO A 117 -9.06 7.95 11.46
C PRO A 117 -8.18 7.73 10.21
N SER A 118 -7.23 8.63 9.97
CA SER A 118 -6.31 8.49 8.83
C SER A 118 -5.14 7.57 9.17
N ILE A 119 -5.17 6.38 8.62
CA ILE A 119 -4.05 5.43 8.67
C ILE A 119 -2.82 6.00 7.93
N ALA A 120 -3.04 6.65 6.78
CA ALA A 120 -1.95 7.25 6.01
C ALA A 120 -1.18 8.31 6.82
N ALA A 121 -1.89 9.24 7.48
CA ALA A 121 -1.27 10.25 8.32
C ALA A 121 -0.55 9.63 9.54
N ALA A 122 -1.17 8.63 10.18
CA ALA A 122 -0.58 7.91 11.31
C ALA A 122 0.73 7.21 10.89
N LEU A 123 0.75 6.51 9.77
CA LEU A 123 1.92 5.82 9.26
C LEU A 123 3.06 6.79 8.91
N ILE A 124 2.75 7.95 8.33
CA ILE A 124 3.74 9.00 8.07
C ILE A 124 4.33 9.50 9.41
N ALA A 125 3.49 9.77 10.42
CA ALA A 125 3.96 10.25 11.71
C ALA A 125 4.92 9.26 12.41
N VAL A 126 4.68 7.96 12.28
CA VAL A 126 5.56 6.91 12.84
C VAL A 126 6.94 6.91 12.19
N SER A 127 7.05 7.22 10.92
CA SER A 127 8.33 7.24 10.19
C SER A 127 9.34 8.25 10.77
N PHE A 128 8.88 9.27 11.49
CA PHE A 128 9.75 10.22 12.19
C PHE A 128 10.31 9.67 13.51
N ARG A 129 9.79 8.54 14.00
CA ARG A 129 10.16 7.96 15.30
C ARG A 129 10.84 6.59 15.18
N SER A 130 10.74 5.92 14.04
CA SER A 130 11.29 4.60 13.77
C SER A 130 12.03 4.57 12.45
N GLU A 131 13.31 4.24 12.48
CA GLU A 131 14.13 4.11 11.25
C GLU A 131 13.64 2.96 10.36
N GLU A 132 13.09 1.90 10.95
CA GLU A 132 12.51 0.78 10.21
C GLU A 132 11.24 1.21 9.48
N ALA A 133 10.35 1.94 10.16
CA ALA A 133 9.16 2.53 9.54
C ALA A 133 9.54 3.55 8.45
N ALA A 134 10.57 4.37 8.67
CA ALA A 134 11.07 5.32 7.67
C ALA A 134 11.58 4.62 6.41
N ARG A 135 12.33 3.51 6.56
CA ARG A 135 12.79 2.71 5.43
C ARG A 135 11.61 2.07 4.67
N ALA A 136 10.62 1.55 5.39
CA ALA A 136 9.43 0.96 4.78
C ALA A 136 8.59 2.00 4.04
N LEU A 137 8.41 3.19 4.62
CA LEU A 137 7.73 4.31 3.98
C LEU A 137 8.44 4.75 2.69
N ARG A 138 9.78 4.85 2.71
CA ARG A 138 10.55 5.18 1.49
C ARG A 138 10.30 4.17 0.37
N ARG A 139 10.31 2.86 0.67
CA ARG A 139 10.01 1.81 -0.32
C ARG A 139 8.60 1.92 -0.86
N LEU A 140 7.61 2.12 0.02
CA LEU A 140 6.22 2.32 -0.40
C LEU A 140 6.10 3.49 -1.39
N TRP A 141 6.78 4.62 -1.10
CA TRP A 141 6.77 5.78 -2.01
C TRP A 141 7.48 5.49 -3.33
N GLU A 142 8.61 4.78 -3.31
CA GLU A 142 9.31 4.35 -4.52
C GLU A 142 8.40 3.50 -5.41
N ASP A 143 7.74 2.49 -4.84
CA ASP A 143 6.81 1.62 -5.55
C ASP A 143 5.58 2.38 -6.07
N ARG A 144 4.99 3.27 -5.25
CA ARG A 144 3.84 4.08 -5.66
C ARG A 144 4.18 5.04 -6.80
N TYR A 145 5.29 5.72 -6.72
CA TYR A 145 5.69 6.61 -7.81
C TYR A 145 6.00 5.83 -9.09
N ALA A 146 6.64 4.66 -8.99
CA ALA A 146 6.85 3.79 -10.14
C ALA A 146 5.51 3.37 -10.79
N GLN A 147 4.49 3.01 -9.99
CA GLN A 147 3.15 2.73 -10.51
C GLN A 147 2.50 3.96 -11.15
N CYS A 148 2.75 5.18 -10.62
CA CYS A 148 2.20 6.42 -11.15
C CYS A 148 2.88 6.90 -12.44
N GLU A 149 4.06 6.40 -12.81
CA GLU A 149 4.76 6.78 -14.05
C GLU A 149 3.90 6.56 -15.30
N ILE A 150 2.97 5.61 -15.27
CA ILE A 150 2.00 5.37 -16.33
C ILE A 150 1.17 6.63 -16.67
N VAL A 151 0.93 7.53 -15.72
CA VAL A 151 0.23 8.82 -15.94
C VAL A 151 1.04 9.67 -16.92
N VAL A 152 2.37 9.75 -16.69
CA VAL A 152 3.28 10.51 -17.53
C VAL A 152 3.46 9.84 -18.90
N GLU A 153 3.57 8.52 -18.95
CA GLU A 153 3.63 7.77 -20.21
C GLU A 153 2.37 7.99 -21.07
N ARG A 154 1.18 8.00 -20.44
CA ARG A 154 -0.08 8.30 -21.15
C ARG A 154 -0.06 9.71 -21.74
N ALA A 155 0.43 10.71 -20.99
CA ALA A 155 0.54 12.09 -21.45
C ALA A 155 1.55 12.22 -22.60
N ILE A 156 2.68 11.52 -22.57
CA ILE A 156 3.65 11.46 -23.69
C ILE A 156 2.99 10.85 -24.92
N ARG A 157 2.27 9.74 -24.79
CA ARG A 157 1.54 9.12 -25.92
C ARG A 157 0.48 10.05 -26.52
N ARG A 158 -0.17 10.85 -25.69
CA ARG A 158 -1.14 11.88 -26.14
C ARG A 158 -0.46 13.16 -26.66
N ARG A 159 0.87 13.24 -26.63
CA ARG A 159 1.66 14.40 -27.05
C ARG A 159 1.42 15.66 -26.20
N GLU A 160 1.01 15.49 -24.96
CA GLU A 160 0.90 16.55 -23.97
C GLU A 160 2.27 16.91 -23.37
N LEU A 161 3.20 15.93 -23.33
CA LEU A 161 4.56 16.08 -22.78
C LEU A 161 5.63 15.59 -23.77
N SER A 162 6.84 16.15 -23.63
CA SER A 162 8.05 15.63 -24.26
C SER A 162 8.45 14.28 -23.64
N PRO A 163 9.07 13.36 -24.43
CA PRO A 163 9.67 12.14 -23.88
C PRO A 163 10.81 12.39 -22.86
N ASP A 164 11.42 13.57 -22.89
CA ASP A 164 12.55 13.95 -22.04
C ASP A 164 12.11 14.48 -20.66
N VAL A 165 10.89 14.20 -20.22
CA VAL A 165 10.36 14.65 -18.94
C VAL A 165 10.78 13.69 -17.80
N ASP A 166 11.25 14.24 -16.69
CA ASP A 166 11.45 13.50 -15.43
C ASP A 166 10.08 13.24 -14.77
N ALA A 167 9.55 12.05 -15.01
CA ALA A 167 8.25 11.62 -14.49
C ALA A 167 8.18 11.70 -12.96
N ARG A 168 9.26 11.30 -12.28
CA ARG A 168 9.32 11.32 -10.82
C ARG A 168 9.27 12.75 -10.28
N ALA A 169 10.03 13.66 -10.86
CA ALA A 169 10.04 15.06 -10.44
C ALA A 169 8.66 15.71 -10.63
N LEU A 170 8.00 15.44 -11.75
CA LEU A 170 6.64 15.92 -12.04
C LEU A 170 5.63 15.38 -11.01
N LEU A 171 5.63 14.07 -10.74
CA LEU A 171 4.69 13.46 -9.79
C LEU A 171 4.91 14.02 -8.37
N VAL A 172 6.17 14.17 -7.94
CA VAL A 172 6.48 14.79 -6.65
C VAL A 172 5.98 16.22 -6.59
N ALA A 173 6.20 17.03 -7.64
CA ALA A 173 5.73 18.42 -7.68
C ALA A 173 4.20 18.53 -7.60
N SER A 174 3.48 17.58 -8.20
CA SER A 174 2.02 17.52 -8.13
C SER A 174 1.49 17.17 -6.75
N THR A 175 2.12 16.21 -6.07
CA THR A 175 1.59 15.63 -4.81
C THR A 175 2.11 16.34 -3.55
N ALA A 176 3.32 16.91 -3.58
CA ALA A 176 3.94 17.54 -2.41
C ALA A 176 3.08 18.61 -1.70
N PRO A 177 2.32 19.48 -2.40
CA PRO A 177 1.48 20.48 -1.75
C PRO A 177 0.45 19.89 -0.79
N LEU A 178 -0.08 18.69 -1.06
CA LEU A 178 -1.06 18.02 -0.21
C LEU A 178 -0.42 17.61 1.12
N TYR A 179 0.73 16.93 1.06
CA TYR A 179 1.46 16.52 2.26
C TYR A 179 1.94 17.74 3.07
N HIS A 180 2.40 18.79 2.39
CA HIS A 180 2.80 20.02 3.05
C HIS A 180 1.63 20.64 3.83
N GLN A 181 0.47 20.79 3.21
CA GLN A 181 -0.66 21.45 3.86
C GLN A 181 -1.32 20.56 4.91
N LEU A 182 -1.59 19.29 4.59
CA LEU A 182 -2.42 18.43 5.43
C LEU A 182 -1.60 17.72 6.53
N VAL A 183 -0.35 17.34 6.26
CA VAL A 183 0.47 16.60 7.23
C VAL A 183 1.41 17.51 8.01
N LEU A 184 2.13 18.43 7.32
CA LEU A 184 3.13 19.29 7.98
C LEU A 184 2.49 20.50 8.64
N LEU A 185 1.68 21.27 7.91
CA LEU A 185 1.02 22.47 8.45
C LEU A 185 -0.29 22.16 9.18
N ARG A 186 -0.93 21.03 8.90
CA ARG A 186 -2.24 20.65 9.46
C ARG A 186 -3.30 21.73 9.27
N THR A 187 -3.30 22.37 8.09
CA THR A 187 -4.31 23.37 7.75
C THR A 187 -5.67 22.72 7.52
N PRO A 188 -6.76 23.49 7.68
CA PRO A 188 -8.09 23.01 7.31
C PRO A 188 -8.10 22.48 5.85
N PRO A 189 -8.88 21.42 5.57
CA PRO A 189 -8.99 20.88 4.21
C PRO A 189 -9.48 21.93 3.23
N ASP A 190 -8.82 21.99 2.07
CA ASP A 190 -9.22 22.82 0.95
C ASP A 190 -9.59 21.92 -0.23
N PRO A 191 -10.88 21.83 -0.59
CA PRO A 191 -11.35 20.95 -1.67
C PRO A 191 -10.74 21.29 -3.05
N GLY A 192 -10.28 22.52 -3.24
CA GLY A 192 -9.66 22.96 -4.49
C GLY A 192 -8.15 22.69 -4.56
N LEU A 193 -7.52 22.21 -3.47
CA LEU A 193 -6.08 21.97 -3.45
C LEU A 193 -5.61 20.90 -4.46
N PRO A 194 -6.30 19.75 -4.61
CA PRO A 194 -5.92 18.72 -5.58
C PRO A 194 -5.84 19.26 -7.01
N ASP A 195 -6.87 19.97 -7.45
CA ASP A 195 -6.95 20.55 -8.78
C ASP A 195 -5.89 21.63 -9.02
N ARG A 196 -5.68 22.52 -8.05
CA ARG A 196 -4.67 23.59 -8.19
C ARG A 196 -3.26 23.02 -8.25
N ALA A 197 -2.93 22.03 -7.42
CA ALA A 197 -1.63 21.37 -7.43
C ALA A 197 -1.39 20.62 -8.76
N ALA A 198 -2.38 19.89 -9.24
CA ALA A 198 -2.33 19.19 -10.54
C ALA A 198 -2.16 20.17 -11.71
N ASN A 199 -2.95 21.26 -11.73
CA ASN A 199 -2.86 22.26 -12.76
C ASN A 199 -1.49 22.95 -12.79
N ALA A 200 -0.95 23.32 -11.62
CA ALA A 200 0.37 23.94 -11.53
C ALA A 200 1.47 23.00 -12.05
N ALA A 201 1.44 21.72 -11.65
CA ALA A 201 2.41 20.72 -12.10
C ALA A 201 2.30 20.46 -13.62
N ALA A 202 1.06 20.35 -14.16
CA ALA A 202 0.84 20.14 -15.60
C ALA A 202 1.34 21.33 -16.42
N LEU A 203 1.05 22.56 -16.01
CA LEU A 203 1.55 23.78 -16.68
C LEU A 203 3.08 23.86 -16.65
N ALA A 204 3.70 23.57 -15.50
CA ALA A 204 5.16 23.54 -15.37
C ALA A 204 5.79 22.46 -16.27
N ALA A 205 5.17 21.29 -16.36
CA ALA A 205 5.63 20.21 -17.22
C ALA A 205 5.54 20.59 -18.71
N SER A 206 4.43 21.20 -19.13
CA SER A 206 4.26 21.69 -20.51
C SER A 206 5.27 22.78 -20.88
N ALA A 207 5.74 23.55 -19.89
CA ALA A 207 6.79 24.55 -20.05
C ALA A 207 8.21 23.96 -19.97
N GLY A 208 8.37 22.64 -19.81
CA GLY A 208 9.68 21.97 -19.73
C GLY A 208 10.41 22.12 -18.41
N ALA A 209 9.68 22.34 -17.30
CA ALA A 209 10.31 22.55 -15.98
C ALA A 209 10.90 21.25 -15.35
N PHE A 210 10.62 20.08 -15.91
CA PHE A 210 11.08 18.79 -15.42
C PHE A 210 11.90 18.03 -16.46
N PRO A 211 13.10 18.54 -16.85
CA PRO A 211 13.93 17.82 -17.80
C PRO A 211 14.58 16.61 -17.13
N LEU A 212 14.73 15.50 -17.88
CA LEU A 212 15.57 14.39 -17.44
C LEU A 212 16.97 14.93 -17.09
N ARG A 213 17.45 14.59 -15.90
CA ARG A 213 18.81 14.95 -15.50
C ARG A 213 19.78 14.17 -16.37
N ALA A 214 20.64 14.88 -17.11
CA ALA A 214 21.79 14.24 -17.74
C ALA A 214 22.60 13.53 -16.64
N GLU A 215 22.81 12.23 -16.78
CA GLU A 215 23.70 11.49 -15.88
C GLU A 215 25.05 12.20 -15.84
N ARG A 216 25.43 12.68 -14.65
CA ARG A 216 26.79 13.17 -14.46
C ARG A 216 27.72 11.96 -14.59
N ARG A 217 28.40 11.88 -15.70
CA ARG A 217 29.51 10.95 -15.90
C ARG A 217 30.66 11.28 -14.96
#